data_5bbb084de5d8e00d9228faa56796648e
#
_entry.id   5bbb084de5d8e00d9228faa56796648e
#
_cell.length_a   1.000
_cell.length_b   1.000
_cell.length_c   1.000
_cell.angle_alpha   90.00
_cell.angle_beta   90.00
_cell.angle_gamma   90.00
#
_symmetry.space_group_name_H-M   'P 1'
#
loop_
_entity.id
_entity.type
_entity.pdbx_description
1 polymer ?
#
loop_
_entity_poly.entity_id
_entity_poly.type
_entity_poly.pdbx_seq_one_letter_code
_entity_poly.pdbx_strand_id
1 'polypeptide(L)'
;MSTPTKVVVVESKDCLLIAYSDGQEYNLPAEFLRVYSPGAEVRGHGEGNETLQFGKREVKISSLKQAGNYALQIVFNDGHDSGIYSWEYLQQLAENYDEKWARYLEEIHNAGLSRDQDAQVIKLM
;
A
#
# COMPACT_ATOMS: atom_id res chain seq x y z
N MET A 1 20.08 4.49 -2.72
CA MET A 1 18.80 4.46 -1.96
C MET A 1 18.63 5.77 -1.20
N SER A 2 17.46 6.35 -1.27
CA SER A 2 17.19 7.64 -0.65
C SER A 2 16.24 7.50 0.53
N THR A 3 16.56 8.22 1.62
CA THR A 3 15.65 8.36 2.74
C THR A 3 14.77 9.59 2.46
N PRO A 4 13.46 9.49 2.66
CA PRO A 4 12.60 10.66 2.48
C PRO A 4 12.97 11.77 3.46
N THR A 5 12.79 13.00 3.03
CA THR A 5 12.96 14.17 3.91
C THR A 5 11.66 14.51 4.61
N LYS A 6 10.53 14.01 4.09
CA LYS A 6 9.22 14.34 4.62
C LYS A 6 8.23 13.23 4.28
N VAL A 7 7.43 12.81 5.26
CA VAL A 7 6.37 11.84 5.08
C VAL A 7 5.14 12.38 5.80
N VAL A 8 4.05 12.58 5.08
CA VAL A 8 2.84 13.20 5.63
C VAL A 8 1.60 12.44 5.20
N VAL A 9 0.71 12.15 6.16
CA VAL A 9 -0.63 11.67 5.82
C VAL A 9 -1.47 12.90 5.50
N VAL A 10 -2.08 12.92 4.31
CA VAL A 10 -2.92 14.05 3.92
C VAL A 10 -4.17 14.13 4.82
N GLU A 11 -4.83 15.28 4.84
CA GLU A 11 -5.94 15.53 5.75
C GLU A 11 -7.07 14.51 5.62
N SER A 12 -7.38 14.09 4.39
CA SER A 12 -8.42 13.10 4.13
C SER A 12 -8.03 11.68 4.54
N LYS A 13 -6.76 11.45 4.92
CA LYS A 13 -6.23 10.17 5.40
C LYS A 13 -6.18 9.07 4.32
N ASP A 14 -6.44 9.40 3.09
CA ASP A 14 -6.48 8.41 2.00
C ASP A 14 -5.21 8.38 1.15
N CYS A 15 -4.21 9.20 1.47
CA CYS A 15 -2.94 9.24 0.74
C CYS A 15 -1.79 9.53 1.68
N LEU A 16 -0.61 9.07 1.29
CA LEU A 16 0.65 9.36 1.94
C LEU A 16 1.51 10.18 0.98
N LEU A 17 1.93 11.36 1.41
CA LEU A 17 2.85 12.19 0.64
C LEU A 17 4.26 11.92 1.10
N ILE A 18 5.14 11.59 0.15
CA ILE A 18 6.56 11.33 0.42
C ILE A 18 7.40 12.28 -0.41
N ALA A 19 8.28 13.03 0.25
CA ALA A 19 9.16 13.98 -0.43
C ALA A 19 10.62 13.60 -0.21
N TYR A 20 11.44 13.87 -1.22
CA TYR A 20 12.88 13.56 -1.21
C TYR A 20 13.69 14.82 -1.43
N SER A 21 14.96 14.78 -1.05
CA SER A 21 15.85 15.95 -1.11
C SER A 21 16.12 16.43 -2.54
N ASP A 22 15.93 15.58 -3.54
CA ASP A 22 16.11 15.95 -4.95
C ASP A 22 14.88 16.67 -5.53
N GLY A 23 13.88 16.95 -4.71
CA GLY A 23 12.67 17.64 -5.15
C GLY A 23 11.56 16.73 -5.62
N GLN A 24 11.80 15.43 -5.70
CA GLN A 24 10.74 14.51 -6.10
C GLN A 24 9.74 14.30 -4.97
N GLU A 25 8.47 14.25 -5.34
CA GLU A 25 7.38 14.00 -4.41
C GLU A 25 6.45 12.96 -5.01
N TYR A 26 5.90 12.11 -4.14
CA TYR A 26 4.96 11.07 -4.54
C TYR A 26 3.76 11.09 -3.62
N ASN A 27 2.57 10.91 -4.20
CA ASN A 27 1.34 10.71 -3.46
C ASN A 27 0.92 9.26 -3.64
N LEU A 28 0.95 8.48 -2.57
CA LEU A 28 0.59 7.06 -2.65
C LEU A 28 -0.75 6.85 -1.95
N PRO A 29 -1.76 6.34 -2.66
CA PRO A 29 -3.06 6.07 -2.05
C PRO A 29 -2.95 5.03 -0.92
N ALA A 30 -3.77 5.21 0.11
CA ALA A 30 -3.83 4.27 1.22
C ALA A 30 -4.16 2.85 0.74
N GLU A 31 -5.09 2.74 -0.20
CA GLU A 31 -5.46 1.45 -0.78
C GLU A 31 -4.25 0.75 -1.39
N PHE A 32 -3.45 1.47 -2.16
CA PHE A 32 -2.25 0.92 -2.79
C PHE A 32 -1.25 0.43 -1.73
N LEU A 33 -0.99 1.24 -0.72
CA LEU A 33 -0.09 0.86 0.36
C LEU A 33 -0.62 -0.36 1.12
N ARG A 34 -1.93 -0.43 1.32
CA ARG A 34 -2.56 -1.53 2.04
C ARG A 34 -2.47 -2.85 1.27
N VAL A 35 -2.73 -2.82 -0.04
CA VAL A 35 -2.69 -4.06 -0.84
C VAL A 35 -1.27 -4.56 -1.06
N TYR A 36 -0.28 -3.68 -1.01
CA TYR A 36 1.13 -4.04 -1.14
C TYR A 36 1.86 -4.02 0.20
N SER A 37 1.12 -4.14 1.32
CA SER A 37 1.73 -4.17 2.65
C SER A 37 2.79 -5.27 2.76
N PRO A 38 3.94 -4.98 3.37
CA PRO A 38 4.95 -6.00 3.63
C PRO A 38 4.66 -6.85 4.86
N GLY A 39 3.49 -6.65 5.51
CA GLY A 39 3.11 -7.43 6.68
C GLY A 39 2.95 -8.91 6.35
N ALA A 40 3.18 -9.76 7.33
CA ALA A 40 3.17 -11.21 7.12
C ALA A 40 1.81 -11.73 6.65
N GLU A 41 0.71 -11.12 7.06
CA GLU A 41 -0.64 -11.52 6.64
C GLU A 41 -0.87 -11.29 5.15
N VAL A 42 -0.10 -10.40 4.54
CA VAL A 42 -0.21 -10.11 3.10
C VAL A 42 0.85 -10.87 2.32
N ARG A 43 2.10 -10.83 2.79
CA ARG A 43 3.23 -11.41 2.06
C ARG A 43 3.37 -12.91 2.25
N GLY A 44 2.82 -13.46 3.32
CA GLY A 44 2.98 -14.87 3.64
C GLY A 44 4.40 -15.21 4.04
N HIS A 45 4.79 -16.46 3.80
CA HIS A 45 6.09 -16.98 4.21
C HIS A 45 6.97 -17.32 3.01
N GLY A 46 7.06 -16.41 2.04
CA GLY A 46 7.91 -16.58 0.88
C GLY A 46 7.20 -16.23 -0.42
N GLU A 47 7.94 -16.27 -1.51
CA GLU A 47 7.39 -15.96 -2.81
C GLU A 47 6.26 -16.93 -3.18
N GLY A 48 5.21 -16.36 -3.77
CA GLY A 48 4.07 -17.15 -4.19
C GLY A 48 3.04 -17.40 -3.09
N ASN A 49 3.32 -16.98 -1.86
CA ASN A 49 2.41 -17.16 -0.73
C ASN A 49 1.71 -15.89 -0.31
N GLU A 50 1.81 -14.84 -1.13
CA GLU A 50 1.13 -13.57 -0.86
C GLU A 50 -0.37 -13.75 -0.93
N THR A 51 -1.07 -13.13 0.01
CA THR A 51 -2.53 -13.13 0.04
C THR A 51 -3.04 -11.92 -0.72
N LEU A 52 -3.76 -12.16 -1.81
CA LEU A 52 -4.35 -11.07 -2.60
C LEU A 52 -5.37 -10.33 -1.76
N GLN A 53 -5.16 -9.04 -1.58
CA GLN A 53 -6.07 -8.20 -0.81
C GLN A 53 -7.20 -7.70 -1.70
N PHE A 54 -8.39 -7.52 -1.11
CA PHE A 54 -9.53 -6.99 -1.85
C PHE A 54 -10.44 -6.24 -0.87
N GLY A 55 -11.38 -5.48 -1.43
CA GLY A 55 -12.32 -4.73 -0.61
C GLY A 55 -11.68 -3.58 0.16
N LYS A 56 -10.59 -2.99 -0.36
CA LYS A 56 -9.80 -2.00 0.37
C LYS A 56 -9.97 -0.57 -0.15
N ARG A 57 -10.93 -0.33 -1.05
CA ARG A 57 -11.10 0.98 -1.66
C ARG A 57 -11.24 2.11 -0.63
N GLU A 58 -11.93 1.85 0.47
CA GLU A 58 -12.23 2.87 1.48
C GLU A 58 -11.24 2.89 2.64
N VAL A 59 -10.16 2.10 2.56
CA VAL A 59 -9.19 2.07 3.65
C VAL A 59 -8.48 3.41 3.78
N LYS A 60 -8.20 3.79 5.03
CA LYS A 60 -7.51 5.04 5.34
C LYS A 60 -6.36 4.77 6.29
N ILE A 61 -5.42 5.70 6.34
CA ILE A 61 -4.29 5.63 7.25
C ILE A 61 -4.71 6.23 8.58
N SER A 62 -4.66 5.44 9.65
CA SER A 62 -4.99 5.91 10.99
C SER A 62 -3.82 6.63 11.63
N SER A 63 -2.61 6.07 11.52
CA SER A 63 -1.43 6.69 12.10
C SER A 63 -0.16 6.15 11.46
N LEU A 64 0.93 6.87 11.70
CA LEU A 64 2.27 6.49 11.28
C LEU A 64 3.16 6.40 12.50
N LYS A 65 4.07 5.42 12.50
CA LYS A 65 5.09 5.30 13.55
C LYS A 65 6.43 5.04 12.88
N GLN A 66 7.45 5.78 13.27
CA GLN A 66 8.78 5.54 12.76
C GLN A 66 9.34 4.26 13.38
N ALA A 67 9.90 3.39 12.54
CA ALA A 67 10.50 2.13 12.98
C ALA A 67 12.01 2.23 12.79
N GLY A 68 12.73 2.61 13.85
CA GLY A 68 14.16 2.87 13.77
C GLY A 68 14.45 4.02 12.81
N ASN A 69 15.60 3.96 12.14
CA ASN A 69 16.00 4.96 11.15
C ASN A 69 15.76 4.51 9.71
N TYR A 70 15.15 3.35 9.51
CA TYR A 70 15.11 2.71 8.20
C TYR A 70 13.71 2.38 7.70
N ALA A 71 12.68 2.62 8.50
CA ALA A 71 11.34 2.15 8.14
C ALA A 71 10.25 2.98 8.79
N LEU A 72 9.04 2.76 8.28
CA LEU A 72 7.81 3.41 8.73
C LEU A 72 6.76 2.34 8.94
N GLN A 73 6.15 2.31 10.12
CA GLN A 73 4.98 1.47 10.35
C GLN A 73 3.73 2.25 10.00
N ILE A 74 2.90 1.69 9.14
CA ILE A 74 1.63 2.31 8.77
C ILE A 74 0.51 1.54 9.42
N VAL A 75 -0.34 2.25 10.16
CA VAL A 75 -1.53 1.67 10.80
C VAL A 75 -2.74 2.10 9.99
N PHE A 76 -3.50 1.12 9.50
CA PHE A 76 -4.69 1.36 8.69
C PHE A 76 -5.95 1.25 9.52
N ASN A 77 -7.02 1.91 9.06
CA ASN A 77 -8.27 1.92 9.83
C ASN A 77 -9.05 0.61 9.77
N ASP A 78 -8.61 -0.35 8.98
CA ASP A 78 -9.20 -1.70 8.97
C ASP A 78 -8.52 -2.65 9.96
N GLY A 79 -7.65 -2.11 10.82
CA GLY A 79 -6.96 -2.89 11.84
C GLY A 79 -5.63 -3.47 11.43
N HIS A 80 -5.24 -3.33 10.16
CA HIS A 80 -3.94 -3.83 9.69
C HIS A 80 -2.84 -2.89 10.16
N ASP A 81 -1.92 -3.39 10.97
CA ASP A 81 -0.83 -2.59 11.54
C ASP A 81 0.54 -3.26 11.48
N SER A 82 0.63 -4.42 10.84
CA SER A 82 1.88 -5.18 10.78
C SER A 82 2.80 -4.74 9.65
N GLY A 83 2.38 -3.80 8.81
CA GLY A 83 3.18 -3.34 7.68
C GLY A 83 4.28 -2.39 8.10
N ILE A 84 5.53 -2.85 8.06
CA ILE A 84 6.69 -2.02 8.29
C ILE A 84 7.37 -1.80 6.95
N TYR A 85 7.24 -0.60 6.42
CA TYR A 85 7.71 -0.24 5.10
C TYR A 85 9.11 0.36 5.21
N SER A 86 10.12 -0.36 4.75
CA SER A 86 11.47 0.23 4.69
C SER A 86 11.46 1.40 3.71
N TRP A 87 12.41 2.34 3.89
CA TRP A 87 12.52 3.45 2.94
C TRP A 87 12.76 2.95 1.52
N GLU A 88 13.53 1.88 1.38
CA GLU A 88 13.79 1.26 0.09
C GLU A 88 12.50 0.70 -0.54
N TYR A 89 11.68 0.02 0.26
CA TYR A 89 10.44 -0.55 -0.24
C TYR A 89 9.46 0.55 -0.64
N LEU A 90 9.34 1.60 0.17
CA LEU A 90 8.49 2.74 -0.17
C LEU A 90 8.93 3.40 -1.47
N GLN A 91 10.23 3.53 -1.69
CA GLN A 91 10.74 4.11 -2.93
C GLN A 91 10.41 3.23 -4.13
N GLN A 92 10.54 1.91 -3.99
CA GLN A 92 10.16 0.98 -5.04
C GLN A 92 8.67 1.09 -5.38
N LEU A 93 7.82 1.18 -4.37
CA LEU A 93 6.39 1.34 -4.59
C LEU A 93 6.09 2.65 -5.30
N ALA A 94 6.74 3.74 -4.89
CA ALA A 94 6.52 5.06 -5.47
C ALA A 94 6.95 5.10 -6.93
N GLU A 95 8.12 4.56 -7.24
CA GLU A 95 8.68 4.60 -8.59
C GLU A 95 7.96 3.67 -9.56
N ASN A 96 7.31 2.64 -9.05
CA ASN A 96 6.63 1.65 -9.88
C ASN A 96 5.11 1.64 -9.67
N TYR A 97 4.58 2.75 -9.20
CA TYR A 97 3.17 2.82 -8.84
C TYR A 97 2.23 2.41 -9.98
N ASP A 98 2.40 3.01 -11.16
CA ASP A 98 1.49 2.76 -12.28
C ASP A 98 1.47 1.29 -12.69
N GLU A 99 2.64 0.69 -12.79
CA GLU A 99 2.78 -0.72 -13.16
C GLU A 99 2.20 -1.64 -12.11
N LYS A 100 2.51 -1.38 -10.85
CA LYS A 100 2.04 -2.21 -9.75
C LYS A 100 0.53 -2.09 -9.57
N TRP A 101 -0.02 -0.89 -9.75
CA TRP A 101 -1.45 -0.68 -9.64
C TRP A 101 -2.20 -1.41 -10.75
N ALA A 102 -1.70 -1.31 -11.99
CA ALA A 102 -2.31 -2.02 -13.12
C ALA A 102 -2.29 -3.52 -12.91
N ARG A 103 -1.18 -4.06 -12.40
CA ARG A 103 -1.07 -5.49 -12.08
C ARG A 103 -2.08 -5.89 -11.02
N TYR A 104 -2.23 -5.10 -9.98
CA TYR A 104 -3.19 -5.39 -8.92
C TYR A 104 -4.62 -5.46 -9.45
N LEU A 105 -5.01 -4.48 -10.28
CA LEU A 105 -6.34 -4.46 -10.86
C LEU A 105 -6.61 -5.70 -11.72
N GLU A 106 -5.61 -6.13 -12.47
CA GLU A 106 -5.71 -7.35 -13.28
C GLU A 106 -5.86 -8.58 -12.39
N GLU A 107 -5.08 -8.66 -11.32
CA GLU A 107 -5.13 -9.80 -10.41
C GLU A 107 -6.50 -9.94 -9.72
N ILE A 108 -7.08 -8.85 -9.24
CA ILE A 108 -8.40 -8.93 -8.59
C ILE A 108 -9.49 -9.24 -9.60
N HIS A 109 -9.37 -8.73 -10.83
CA HIS A 109 -10.32 -9.06 -11.88
C HIS A 109 -10.28 -10.55 -12.19
N ASN A 110 -9.09 -11.10 -12.38
CA ASN A 110 -8.93 -12.53 -12.70
C ASN A 110 -9.38 -13.44 -11.56
N ALA A 111 -9.32 -12.95 -10.31
CA ALA A 111 -9.76 -13.71 -9.15
C ALA A 111 -11.26 -13.55 -8.87
N GLY A 112 -11.96 -12.72 -9.65
CA GLY A 112 -13.37 -12.46 -9.41
C GLY A 112 -13.66 -11.65 -8.18
N LEU A 113 -12.70 -10.80 -7.76
CA LEU A 113 -12.81 -9.99 -6.56
C LEU A 113 -12.99 -8.52 -6.91
N SER A 114 -13.33 -7.70 -5.93
CA SER A 114 -13.56 -6.27 -6.11
C SER A 114 -12.78 -5.45 -5.08
N ARG A 115 -12.52 -4.20 -5.44
CA ARG A 115 -11.99 -3.21 -4.51
C ARG A 115 -13.04 -2.77 -3.49
N ASP A 116 -14.32 -2.94 -3.81
CA ASP A 116 -15.43 -2.54 -2.94
C ASP A 116 -15.76 -3.67 -1.97
N GLN A 117 -15.84 -3.33 -0.68
CA GLN A 117 -15.92 -4.31 0.40
C GLN A 117 -17.17 -5.19 0.29
N ASP A 118 -18.30 -4.60 -0.05
CA ASP A 118 -19.57 -5.31 -0.08
C ASP A 118 -20.06 -5.58 -1.50
N ALA A 119 -19.18 -5.50 -2.48
CA ALA A 119 -19.58 -5.68 -3.87
C ALA A 119 -19.82 -7.15 -4.20
N GLN A 120 -20.89 -7.42 -4.94
CA GLN A 120 -21.11 -8.71 -5.55
C GLN A 120 -20.48 -8.66 -6.94
N VAL A 121 -19.52 -9.54 -7.19
CA VAL A 121 -18.77 -9.55 -8.44
C VAL A 121 -19.23 -10.70 -9.32
N ILE A 122 -19.60 -10.38 -10.56
CA ILE A 122 -19.87 -11.38 -11.59
C ILE A 122 -18.75 -11.28 -12.61
N LYS A 123 -17.92 -12.29 -12.66
CA LYS A 123 -16.80 -12.30 -13.59
C LYS A 123 -17.27 -12.75 -14.96
N LEU A 124 -17.16 -11.86 -15.94
CA LEU A 124 -17.50 -12.16 -17.33
C LEU A 124 -16.22 -12.43 -18.11
N MET A 125 -16.24 -13.45 -18.94
CA MET A 125 -15.08 -13.81 -19.75
C MET A 125 -15.26 -13.36 -21.20
#